data_8a37722e67e4f7791af1628fd46dfef9
#
_entry.id   8a37722e67e4f7791af1628fd46dfef9
#
_cell.length_a   1.000
_cell.length_b   1.000
_cell.length_c   1.000
_cell.angle_alpha   90.00
_cell.angle_beta   90.00
_cell.angle_gamma   90.00
#
_symmetry.space_group_name_H-M   'P 1'
#
loop_
_entity.id
_entity.type
_entity.pdbx_description
1 polymer ?
#
loop_
_entity_poly.entity_id
_entity_poly.type
_entity_poly.pdbx_seq_one_letter_code
_entity_poly.pdbx_strand_id
1 'polypeptide(L)'
;MIRSKRSFLRAAPAALALAVLASAPALAVGPQSSSTPASTEATAAQSAASLGFVSGIDVSHWQSFVRWRHVARDGIDFAIVKATDGTWMKDRWYDRNKSRAEKAGLKFTAYHFARPGRGGGSVQSDARREALWFLRRADLKPRNLVPVLDLEVSGGLSSSALRTWTLTWLRTVERELGVKPMIYTSPGFWRGHVGNSKAIAKAGFDVLWVAHYGTSRPMVPASRWDGNGWSFWQWTKCGRVDGVRGCVDRNYFRGRDVRDLTIRRLSSSTPR
;
A
#
# COMPACT_ATOMS: atom_id res chain seq x y z
N MET A 1 -6.85 -48.15 35.62
CA MET A 1 -7.30 -48.98 34.48
C MET A 1 -8.52 -48.33 33.86
N ILE A 2 -8.40 -47.75 32.67
CA ILE A 2 -9.40 -47.72 31.60
C ILE A 2 -8.71 -47.07 30.37
N ARG A 3 -8.84 -47.79 29.24
CA ARG A 3 -8.06 -47.63 28.02
C ARG A 3 -8.56 -46.50 27.15
N SER A 4 -7.60 -45.79 26.56
CA SER A 4 -7.74 -44.91 25.37
C SER A 4 -8.29 -45.68 24.16
N LYS A 5 -9.25 -45.05 23.42
CA LYS A 5 -9.61 -45.47 22.07
C LYS A 5 -9.17 -44.38 21.09
N ARG A 6 -8.18 -44.70 20.27
CA ARG A 6 -7.80 -43.93 19.10
C ARG A 6 -8.78 -44.25 17.95
N SER A 7 -9.39 -43.25 17.36
CA SER A 7 -10.17 -43.36 16.13
C SER A 7 -9.31 -42.92 14.95
N PHE A 8 -9.07 -43.81 14.01
CA PHE A 8 -8.45 -43.57 12.72
C PHE A 8 -9.53 -43.10 11.73
N LEU A 9 -9.38 -41.94 11.14
CA LEU A 9 -10.15 -41.57 9.95
C LEU A 9 -9.45 -42.10 8.72
N ARG A 10 -10.19 -42.86 7.92
CA ARG A 10 -9.81 -43.44 6.63
C ARG A 10 -9.95 -42.37 5.52
N ALA A 11 -8.93 -42.30 4.68
CA ALA A 11 -8.96 -41.56 3.42
C ALA A 11 -9.83 -42.29 2.38
N ALA A 12 -10.62 -41.56 1.61
CA ALA A 12 -11.40 -42.06 0.48
C ALA A 12 -10.57 -41.96 -0.82
N PRO A 13 -10.73 -42.90 -1.76
CA PRO A 13 -9.96 -42.93 -3.01
C PRO A 13 -10.57 -41.98 -4.07
N ALA A 14 -9.69 -41.37 -4.86
CA ALA A 14 -10.01 -40.57 -6.03
C ALA A 14 -10.53 -41.44 -7.18
N ALA A 15 -11.68 -41.10 -7.75
CA ALA A 15 -12.25 -41.71 -8.93
C ALA A 15 -11.57 -41.16 -10.19
N LEU A 16 -11.01 -42.08 -11.00
CA LEU A 16 -10.41 -41.85 -12.30
C LEU A 16 -11.52 -41.76 -13.35
N ALA A 17 -11.75 -40.60 -13.94
CA ALA A 17 -12.65 -40.42 -15.07
C ALA A 17 -11.89 -40.59 -16.40
N LEU A 18 -12.27 -41.59 -17.18
CA LEU A 18 -11.75 -41.89 -18.51
C LEU A 18 -12.40 -40.92 -19.52
N ALA A 19 -11.61 -40.06 -20.15
CA ALA A 19 -12.11 -39.18 -21.22
C ALA A 19 -11.87 -39.84 -22.58
N VAL A 20 -12.94 -40.00 -23.34
CA VAL A 20 -12.95 -40.47 -24.72
C VAL A 20 -12.45 -39.36 -25.64
N LEU A 21 -11.42 -39.65 -26.42
CA LEU A 21 -10.85 -38.76 -27.45
C LEU A 21 -11.75 -38.81 -28.71
N ALA A 22 -12.43 -37.70 -28.99
CA ALA A 22 -13.01 -37.40 -30.29
C ALA A 22 -12.06 -36.50 -31.07
N SER A 23 -11.52 -36.98 -32.16
CA SER A 23 -10.66 -36.25 -33.09
C SER A 23 -11.48 -35.31 -33.97
N ALA A 24 -11.26 -34.01 -33.87
CA ALA A 24 -11.72 -32.98 -34.78
C ALA A 24 -10.55 -32.45 -35.63
N PRO A 25 -10.78 -32.01 -36.90
CA PRO A 25 -9.68 -31.61 -37.80
C PRO A 25 -9.05 -30.28 -37.39
N ALA A 26 -7.73 -30.22 -37.51
CA ALA A 26 -6.92 -29.04 -37.24
C ALA A 26 -7.19 -27.93 -38.29
N LEU A 27 -7.80 -26.83 -37.87
CA LEU A 27 -7.75 -25.58 -38.61
C LEU A 27 -6.40 -24.92 -38.27
N ALA A 28 -5.64 -24.58 -39.30
CA ALA A 28 -4.37 -23.88 -39.19
C ALA A 28 -4.60 -22.46 -38.56
N VAL A 29 -4.22 -22.30 -37.29
CA VAL A 29 -4.13 -21.00 -36.64
C VAL A 29 -2.81 -20.38 -37.04
N GLY A 30 -2.85 -19.25 -37.75
CA GLY A 30 -1.67 -18.42 -38.05
C GLY A 30 -0.99 -17.96 -36.77
N PRO A 31 0.27 -17.50 -36.83
CA PRO A 31 1.02 -17.14 -35.64
C PRO A 31 0.36 -15.98 -34.93
N GLN A 32 -0.23 -16.27 -33.75
CA GLN A 32 -0.67 -15.24 -32.82
C GLN A 32 0.59 -14.59 -32.25
N SER A 33 0.78 -13.32 -32.53
CA SER A 33 1.80 -12.49 -31.91
C SER A 33 1.52 -12.43 -30.41
N SER A 34 2.26 -13.21 -29.63
CA SER A 34 2.30 -13.13 -28.17
C SER A 34 2.87 -11.75 -27.80
N SER A 35 1.99 -10.80 -27.45
CA SER A 35 2.40 -9.54 -26.86
C SER A 35 3.08 -9.85 -25.51
N THR A 36 4.40 -9.63 -25.47
CA THR A 36 5.25 -9.85 -24.30
C THR A 36 4.80 -8.89 -23.19
N PRO A 37 4.73 -9.30 -21.92
CA PRO A 37 4.31 -8.42 -20.80
C PRO A 37 5.13 -7.12 -20.67
N ALA A 38 6.38 -7.12 -21.14
CA ALA A 38 7.22 -5.93 -21.20
C ALA A 38 6.68 -4.78 -22.10
N SER A 39 5.94 -5.11 -23.16
CA SER A 39 5.37 -4.09 -24.07
C SER A 39 4.18 -3.35 -23.42
N THR A 40 3.40 -4.03 -22.61
CA THR A 40 2.24 -3.45 -21.91
C THR A 40 2.67 -2.50 -20.79
N GLU A 41 3.73 -2.83 -20.06
CA GLU A 41 4.29 -1.96 -19.00
C GLU A 41 4.96 -0.70 -19.58
N ALA A 42 5.71 -0.82 -20.68
CA ALA A 42 6.31 0.32 -21.37
C ALA A 42 5.24 1.28 -21.90
N THR A 43 4.14 0.75 -22.46
CA THR A 43 3.02 1.56 -22.96
C THR A 43 2.28 2.27 -21.80
N ALA A 44 2.09 1.60 -20.65
CA ALA A 44 1.48 2.20 -19.47
C ALA A 44 2.36 3.32 -18.87
N ALA A 45 3.68 3.11 -18.81
CA ALA A 45 4.62 4.10 -18.32
C ALA A 45 4.68 5.35 -19.24
N GLN A 46 4.69 5.16 -20.57
CA GLN A 46 4.64 6.25 -21.53
C GLN A 46 3.32 7.03 -21.49
N SER A 47 2.19 6.33 -21.35
CA SER A 47 0.89 6.97 -21.17
C SER A 47 0.80 7.77 -19.88
N ALA A 48 1.37 7.30 -18.81
CA ALA A 48 1.41 8.02 -17.53
C ALA A 48 2.30 9.27 -17.60
N ALA A 49 3.46 9.19 -18.24
CA ALA A 49 4.34 10.33 -18.46
C ALA A 49 3.68 11.41 -19.34
N SER A 50 2.93 11.01 -20.39
CA SER A 50 2.16 11.93 -21.22
C SER A 50 1.01 12.61 -20.46
N LEU A 51 0.48 11.99 -19.41
CA LEU A 51 -0.54 12.53 -18.51
C LEU A 51 0.06 13.37 -17.36
N GLY A 52 1.40 13.50 -17.30
CA GLY A 52 2.10 14.28 -16.29
C GLY A 52 2.09 13.63 -14.90
N PHE A 53 1.99 12.29 -14.81
CA PHE A 53 2.09 11.58 -13.54
C PHE A 53 3.54 11.33 -13.14
N VAL A 54 3.82 11.44 -11.84
CA VAL A 54 5.12 11.10 -11.25
C VAL A 54 5.13 9.62 -10.87
N SER A 55 6.20 8.90 -11.20
CA SER A 55 6.31 7.46 -11.01
C SER A 55 6.97 7.10 -9.67
N GLY A 56 6.46 6.08 -9.00
CA GLY A 56 7.01 5.59 -7.74
C GLY A 56 6.84 4.10 -7.54
N ILE A 57 7.50 3.60 -6.50
CA ILE A 57 7.34 2.22 -6.01
C ILE A 57 7.05 2.20 -4.52
N ASP A 58 6.39 1.15 -4.07
CA ASP A 58 6.39 0.83 -2.65
C ASP A 58 7.02 -0.54 -2.40
N VAL A 59 7.71 -0.65 -1.26
CA VAL A 59 8.49 -1.83 -0.90
C VAL A 59 8.42 -2.14 0.59
N SER A 60 8.67 -3.41 0.91
CA SER A 60 8.81 -3.92 2.27
C SER A 60 9.94 -4.95 2.32
N HIS A 61 10.00 -5.72 3.39
CA HIS A 61 10.92 -6.86 3.50
C HIS A 61 10.74 -7.92 2.38
N TRP A 62 9.60 -7.91 1.68
CA TRP A 62 9.35 -8.85 0.57
C TRP A 62 10.29 -8.62 -0.62
N GLN A 63 10.64 -7.37 -0.91
CA GLN A 63 11.59 -7.04 -1.97
C GLN A 63 13.04 -7.24 -1.53
N SER A 64 13.28 -7.46 -0.23
CA SER A 64 14.61 -7.69 0.35
C SER A 64 15.62 -6.61 -0.03
N PHE A 65 16.68 -6.98 -0.74
CA PHE A 65 17.74 -6.07 -1.16
C PHE A 65 17.35 -5.30 -2.42
N VAL A 66 17.22 -3.96 -2.27
CA VAL A 66 16.95 -3.04 -3.39
C VAL A 66 18.20 -2.23 -3.71
N ARG A 67 18.51 -2.12 -5.02
CA ARG A 67 19.59 -1.28 -5.56
C ARG A 67 19.05 0.10 -5.93
N TRP A 68 18.86 0.95 -4.96
CA TRP A 68 18.15 2.23 -5.07
C TRP A 68 18.70 3.19 -6.15
N ARG A 69 20.02 3.16 -6.43
CA ARG A 69 20.58 3.96 -7.53
C ARG A 69 20.09 3.49 -8.91
N HIS A 70 19.85 2.19 -9.07
CA HIS A 70 19.27 1.64 -10.29
C HIS A 70 17.79 2.02 -10.39
N VAL A 71 17.05 1.90 -9.29
CA VAL A 71 15.64 2.33 -9.21
C VAL A 71 15.48 3.79 -9.65
N ALA A 72 16.32 4.70 -9.15
CA ALA A 72 16.28 6.12 -9.54
C ALA A 72 16.60 6.33 -11.03
N ARG A 73 17.53 5.56 -11.60
CA ARG A 73 17.90 5.65 -13.03
C ARG A 73 16.80 5.08 -13.94
N ASP A 74 15.96 4.20 -13.42
CA ASP A 74 14.81 3.60 -14.12
C ASP A 74 13.57 4.51 -14.14
N GLY A 75 13.74 5.82 -13.82
CA GLY A 75 12.67 6.81 -13.89
C GLY A 75 11.69 6.76 -12.73
N ILE A 76 12.12 6.26 -11.58
CA ILE A 76 11.35 6.29 -10.34
C ILE A 76 11.73 7.55 -9.55
N ASP A 77 10.74 8.35 -9.17
CA ASP A 77 10.91 9.62 -8.48
C ASP A 77 10.68 9.52 -6.97
N PHE A 78 9.80 8.60 -6.53
CA PHE A 78 9.49 8.45 -5.12
C PHE A 78 9.41 6.99 -4.67
N ALA A 79 9.66 6.79 -3.38
CA ALA A 79 9.58 5.50 -2.70
C ALA A 79 8.74 5.60 -1.41
N ILE A 80 7.81 4.67 -1.25
CA ILE A 80 7.02 4.48 -0.03
C ILE A 80 7.46 3.15 0.59
N VAL A 81 7.99 3.17 1.81
CA VAL A 81 8.67 2.00 2.40
C VAL A 81 7.99 1.58 3.69
N LYS A 82 7.71 0.27 3.84
CA LYS A 82 7.17 -0.27 5.08
C LYS A 82 8.11 0.02 6.25
N ALA A 83 7.60 0.70 7.26
CA ALA A 83 8.33 0.92 8.50
C ALA A 83 7.89 -0.04 9.59
N THR A 84 6.57 -0.19 9.77
CA THR A 84 6.02 -0.96 10.89
C THR A 84 4.76 -1.72 10.49
N ASP A 85 4.42 -2.75 11.30
CA ASP A 85 3.20 -3.54 11.21
C ASP A 85 2.68 -3.74 12.65
N GLY A 86 1.49 -3.22 12.96
CA GLY A 86 0.99 -3.15 14.31
C GLY A 86 1.99 -2.52 15.28
N THR A 87 2.01 -2.98 16.52
CA THR A 87 2.95 -2.51 17.56
C THR A 87 4.11 -3.47 17.81
N TRP A 88 4.23 -4.55 17.02
CA TRP A 88 5.21 -5.62 17.30
C TRP A 88 6.32 -5.75 16.25
N MET A 89 6.13 -5.25 15.02
CA MET A 89 7.11 -5.40 13.96
C MET A 89 7.61 -4.06 13.46
N LYS A 90 8.94 -3.92 13.42
CA LYS A 90 9.65 -2.97 12.56
C LYS A 90 10.16 -3.75 11.35
N ASP A 91 9.93 -3.24 10.15
CA ASP A 91 10.44 -3.90 8.94
C ASP A 91 11.98 -3.92 8.96
N ARG A 92 12.56 -5.12 8.82
CA ARG A 92 14.01 -5.34 8.93
C ARG A 92 14.84 -4.61 7.87
N TRP A 93 14.22 -4.26 6.75
CA TRP A 93 14.87 -3.54 5.66
C TRP A 93 14.63 -2.04 5.69
N TYR A 94 13.79 -1.56 6.59
CA TYR A 94 13.36 -0.17 6.63
C TYR A 94 14.52 0.83 6.68
N ASP A 95 15.39 0.73 7.66
CA ASP A 95 16.48 1.71 7.87
C ASP A 95 17.44 1.75 6.67
N ARG A 96 17.73 0.57 6.12
CA ARG A 96 18.55 0.45 4.91
C ARG A 96 17.85 1.07 3.70
N ASN A 97 16.57 0.76 3.48
CA ASN A 97 15.79 1.27 2.37
C ASN A 97 15.65 2.79 2.47
N LYS A 98 15.29 3.34 3.64
CA LYS A 98 15.25 4.77 3.92
C LYS A 98 16.57 5.46 3.53
N SER A 99 17.65 5.05 4.15
CA SER A 99 18.97 5.67 3.92
C SER A 99 19.43 5.59 2.46
N ARG A 100 19.15 4.47 1.76
CA ARG A 100 19.61 4.26 0.39
C ARG A 100 18.72 4.93 -0.65
N ALA A 101 17.39 4.97 -0.43
CA ALA A 101 16.46 5.70 -1.29
C ALA A 101 16.73 7.21 -1.25
N GLU A 102 16.90 7.78 -0.04
CA GLU A 102 17.23 9.20 0.15
C GLU A 102 18.60 9.55 -0.50
N LYS A 103 19.62 8.71 -0.32
CA LYS A 103 20.94 8.88 -0.96
C LYS A 103 20.89 8.74 -2.49
N ALA A 104 19.90 8.04 -3.03
CA ALA A 104 19.68 7.95 -4.47
C ALA A 104 18.91 9.14 -5.03
N GLY A 105 18.47 10.08 -4.20
CA GLY A 105 17.73 11.28 -4.59
C GLY A 105 16.22 11.11 -4.68
N LEU A 106 15.70 9.94 -4.35
CA LEU A 106 14.25 9.65 -4.37
C LEU A 106 13.54 10.45 -3.28
N LYS A 107 12.33 10.91 -3.57
CA LYS A 107 11.41 11.40 -2.53
C LYS A 107 10.93 10.20 -1.73
N PHE A 108 11.00 10.30 -0.42
CA PHE A 108 10.83 9.16 0.47
C PHE A 108 9.72 9.39 1.48
N THR A 109 8.95 8.35 1.78
CA THR A 109 8.14 8.26 2.99
C THR A 109 8.04 6.83 3.50
N ALA A 110 7.45 6.72 4.70
CA ALA A 110 7.19 5.46 5.37
C ALA A 110 5.70 5.15 5.44
N TYR A 111 5.36 3.86 5.38
CA TYR A 111 4.02 3.42 5.73
C TYR A 111 3.98 2.52 6.97
N HIS A 112 2.86 2.63 7.66
CA HIS A 112 2.46 1.78 8.77
C HIS A 112 1.37 0.83 8.32
N PHE A 113 1.60 -0.46 8.33
CA PHE A 113 0.56 -1.45 8.12
C PHE A 113 -0.29 -1.56 9.39
N ALA A 114 -1.53 -1.12 9.30
CA ALA A 114 -2.45 -1.09 10.44
C ALA A 114 -2.88 -2.50 10.88
N ARG A 115 -2.99 -2.68 12.18
CA ARG A 115 -3.60 -3.88 12.80
C ARG A 115 -4.69 -3.47 13.79
N PRO A 116 -5.77 -2.84 13.28
CA PRO A 116 -6.79 -2.28 14.14
C PRO A 116 -7.35 -3.30 15.13
N GLY A 117 -7.52 -2.87 16.38
CA GLY A 117 -8.02 -3.73 17.43
C GLY A 117 -8.48 -2.92 18.65
N ARG A 118 -8.58 -3.60 19.76
CA ARG A 118 -8.82 -2.96 21.07
C ARG A 118 -7.60 -3.05 21.98
N GLY A 119 -6.66 -3.95 21.66
CA GLY A 119 -5.38 -4.13 22.36
C GLY A 119 -5.49 -4.17 23.87
N GLY A 120 -6.54 -4.80 24.41
CA GLY A 120 -6.85 -4.84 25.85
C GLY A 120 -7.49 -3.57 26.41
N GLY A 121 -7.91 -2.60 25.52
CA GLY A 121 -8.54 -1.35 25.93
C GLY A 121 -9.54 -0.85 24.90
N SER A 122 -9.57 0.46 24.67
CA SER A 122 -10.42 1.07 23.65
C SER A 122 -9.76 1.06 22.27
N VAL A 123 -10.57 1.18 21.21
CA VAL A 123 -10.06 1.33 19.84
C VAL A 123 -9.18 2.58 19.69
N GLN A 124 -9.47 3.63 20.45
CA GLN A 124 -8.67 4.86 20.45
C GLN A 124 -7.30 4.66 21.10
N SER A 125 -7.23 3.92 22.21
CA SER A 125 -5.96 3.64 22.88
C SER A 125 -5.07 2.76 22.01
N ASP A 126 -5.66 1.83 21.28
CA ASP A 126 -4.97 0.96 20.33
C ASP A 126 -4.40 1.76 19.17
N ALA A 127 -5.22 2.57 18.51
CA ALA A 127 -4.81 3.45 17.42
C ALA A 127 -3.66 4.40 17.82
N ARG A 128 -3.73 4.98 19.01
CA ARG A 128 -2.64 5.85 19.52
C ARG A 128 -1.34 5.08 19.73
N ARG A 129 -1.41 3.85 20.27
CA ARG A 129 -0.20 3.02 20.45
C ARG A 129 0.45 2.69 19.12
N GLU A 130 -0.32 2.29 18.11
CA GLU A 130 0.22 2.02 16.78
C GLU A 130 0.80 3.28 16.14
N ALA A 131 0.12 4.43 16.22
CA ALA A 131 0.63 5.70 15.70
C ALA A 131 1.95 6.11 16.35
N LEU A 132 2.03 6.08 17.68
CA LEU A 132 3.25 6.43 18.41
C LEU A 132 4.37 5.43 18.18
N TRP A 133 4.06 4.14 18.04
CA TRP A 133 5.03 3.11 17.66
C TRP A 133 5.62 3.42 16.27
N PHE A 134 4.76 3.67 15.29
CA PHE A 134 5.15 4.05 13.94
C PHE A 134 6.08 5.27 13.93
N LEU A 135 5.67 6.35 14.57
CA LEU A 135 6.43 7.60 14.60
C LEU A 135 7.85 7.41 15.14
N ARG A 136 7.99 6.67 16.25
CA ARG A 136 9.31 6.37 16.85
C ARG A 136 10.21 5.52 15.95
N ARG A 137 9.62 4.69 15.08
CA ARG A 137 10.38 3.76 14.22
C ARG A 137 10.64 4.33 12.83
N ALA A 138 9.71 5.10 12.31
CA ALA A 138 9.82 5.73 10.99
C ALA A 138 10.84 6.88 11.00
N ASP A 139 10.94 7.62 12.09
CA ASP A 139 11.90 8.74 12.25
C ASP A 139 11.93 9.64 11.01
N LEU A 140 10.74 10.07 10.56
CA LEU A 140 10.59 10.92 9.40
C LEU A 140 11.10 12.33 9.71
N LYS A 141 11.73 12.95 8.73
CA LYS A 141 12.36 14.28 8.84
C LYS A 141 11.68 15.27 7.89
N PRO A 142 11.87 16.58 8.08
CA PRO A 142 11.55 17.56 7.06
C PRO A 142 12.12 17.17 5.70
N ARG A 143 11.37 17.38 4.64
CA ARG A 143 11.61 16.94 3.24
C ARG A 143 11.25 15.48 2.91
N ASN A 144 10.99 14.61 3.91
CA ASN A 144 10.28 13.38 3.61
C ASN A 144 8.84 13.72 3.22
N LEU A 145 8.20 12.86 2.42
CA LEU A 145 6.77 13.00 2.13
C LEU A 145 5.97 12.70 3.40
N VAL A 146 4.73 13.18 3.46
CA VAL A 146 3.84 12.88 4.57
C VAL A 146 3.66 11.37 4.76
N PRO A 147 3.57 10.89 6.02
CA PRO A 147 3.51 9.45 6.31
C PRO A 147 2.20 8.81 5.85
N VAL A 148 2.21 7.49 5.78
CA VAL A 148 1.08 6.70 5.28
C VAL A 148 0.51 5.80 6.36
N LEU A 149 -0.82 5.83 6.52
CA LEU A 149 -1.59 4.77 7.14
C LEU A 149 -2.04 3.78 6.06
N ASP A 150 -1.53 2.57 6.10
CA ASP A 150 -1.94 1.46 5.26
C ASP A 150 -3.05 0.67 5.97
N LEU A 151 -4.29 0.84 5.49
CA LEU A 151 -5.50 0.27 6.08
C LEU A 151 -6.15 -0.75 5.15
N GLU A 152 -5.83 -2.04 5.37
CA GLU A 152 -6.28 -3.17 4.55
C GLU A 152 -6.94 -4.28 5.38
N VAL A 153 -6.90 -4.19 6.70
CA VAL A 153 -7.53 -5.15 7.60
C VAL A 153 -8.41 -4.44 8.62
N SER A 154 -9.54 -5.08 8.97
CA SER A 154 -10.50 -4.50 9.92
C SER A 154 -10.22 -4.88 11.38
N GLY A 155 -9.40 -5.91 11.62
CA GLY A 155 -9.19 -6.47 12.96
C GLY A 155 -10.47 -6.94 13.66
N GLY A 156 -11.50 -7.28 12.88
CA GLY A 156 -12.82 -7.66 13.41
C GLY A 156 -13.65 -6.49 13.97
N LEU A 157 -13.21 -5.25 13.78
CA LEU A 157 -13.96 -4.07 14.22
C LEU A 157 -15.17 -3.79 13.32
N SER A 158 -16.25 -3.30 13.92
CA SER A 158 -17.36 -2.75 13.15
C SER A 158 -16.92 -1.53 12.33
N SER A 159 -17.67 -1.20 11.28
CA SER A 159 -17.33 -0.04 10.44
C SER A 159 -17.22 1.27 11.23
N SER A 160 -18.05 1.48 12.25
CA SER A 160 -17.97 2.68 13.09
C SER A 160 -16.72 2.68 13.98
N ALA A 161 -16.40 1.54 14.60
CA ALA A 161 -15.21 1.39 15.42
C ALA A 161 -13.93 1.54 14.58
N LEU A 162 -13.91 0.98 13.36
CA LEU A 162 -12.79 1.10 12.44
C LEU A 162 -12.58 2.55 11.99
N ARG A 163 -13.65 3.30 11.70
CA ARG A 163 -13.56 4.76 11.43
C ARG A 163 -12.99 5.53 12.62
N THR A 164 -13.44 5.22 13.83
CA THR A 164 -12.93 5.84 15.05
C THR A 164 -11.44 5.54 15.23
N TRP A 165 -11.04 4.29 15.04
CA TRP A 165 -9.63 3.86 15.08
C TRP A 165 -8.80 4.64 14.06
N THR A 166 -9.24 4.65 12.81
CA THR A 166 -8.56 5.34 11.70
C THR A 166 -8.37 6.83 11.98
N LEU A 167 -9.44 7.54 12.35
CA LEU A 167 -9.36 8.96 12.69
C LEU A 167 -8.44 9.22 13.88
N THR A 168 -8.44 8.35 14.87
CA THR A 168 -7.56 8.49 16.04
C THR A 168 -6.09 8.35 15.65
N TRP A 169 -5.77 7.37 14.81
CA TRP A 169 -4.40 7.18 14.31
C TRP A 169 -3.94 8.42 13.50
N LEU A 170 -4.74 8.83 12.53
CA LEU A 170 -4.43 9.96 11.65
C LEU A 170 -4.22 11.27 12.45
N ARG A 171 -5.13 11.58 13.36
CA ARG A 171 -5.02 12.77 14.24
C ARG A 171 -3.84 12.70 15.20
N THR A 172 -3.48 11.50 15.66
CA THR A 172 -2.29 11.33 16.50
C THR A 172 -1.04 11.69 15.71
N VAL A 173 -0.90 11.18 14.49
CA VAL A 173 0.26 11.48 13.63
C VAL A 173 0.25 12.96 13.23
N GLU A 174 -0.90 13.54 12.88
CA GLU A 174 -1.03 14.97 12.57
C GLU A 174 -0.56 15.86 13.74
N ARG A 175 -0.98 15.55 14.95
CA ARG A 175 -0.58 16.32 16.15
C ARG A 175 0.93 16.24 16.39
N GLU A 176 1.54 15.07 16.24
CA GLU A 176 2.96 14.86 16.54
C GLU A 176 3.90 15.43 15.46
N LEU A 177 3.47 15.40 14.18
CA LEU A 177 4.29 15.86 13.05
C LEU A 177 3.88 17.23 12.50
N GLY A 178 2.71 17.76 12.89
CA GLY A 178 2.17 19.01 12.35
C GLY A 178 1.74 18.92 10.88
N VAL A 179 1.62 17.71 10.33
CA VAL A 179 1.19 17.48 8.94
C VAL A 179 0.19 16.34 8.89
N LYS A 180 -0.79 16.45 7.99
CA LYS A 180 -1.79 15.40 7.78
C LYS A 180 -1.17 14.21 7.05
N PRO A 181 -1.24 13.00 7.62
CA PRO A 181 -0.82 11.79 6.92
C PRO A 181 -1.77 11.45 5.78
N MET A 182 -1.27 10.71 4.79
CA MET A 182 -2.10 10.09 3.77
C MET A 182 -2.64 8.74 4.23
N ILE A 183 -3.69 8.26 3.55
CA ILE A 183 -4.25 6.94 3.78
C ILE A 183 -4.16 6.10 2.50
N TYR A 184 -3.69 4.86 2.67
CA TYR A 184 -3.74 3.83 1.63
C TYR A 184 -4.86 2.85 1.93
N THR A 185 -5.59 2.46 0.90
CA THR A 185 -6.65 1.44 0.96
C THR A 185 -7.05 0.98 -0.44
N SER A 186 -7.81 -0.12 -0.51
CA SER A 186 -8.50 -0.51 -1.74
C SER A 186 -9.98 -0.11 -1.72
N PRO A 187 -10.61 0.13 -2.88
CA PRO A 187 -12.04 0.45 -2.95
C PRO A 187 -12.93 -0.66 -2.39
N GLY A 188 -12.52 -1.92 -2.57
CA GLY A 188 -13.24 -3.08 -2.04
C GLY A 188 -13.24 -3.09 -0.51
N PHE A 189 -12.06 -2.94 0.09
CA PHE A 189 -11.93 -2.88 1.54
C PHE A 189 -12.70 -1.69 2.13
N TRP A 190 -12.57 -0.51 1.56
CA TRP A 190 -13.23 0.68 2.07
C TRP A 190 -14.76 0.57 2.06
N ARG A 191 -15.32 0.00 0.99
CA ARG A 191 -16.76 -0.24 0.91
C ARG A 191 -17.22 -1.31 1.89
N GLY A 192 -16.53 -2.44 1.94
CA GLY A 192 -16.93 -3.60 2.74
C GLY A 192 -16.73 -3.43 4.24
N HIS A 193 -15.66 -2.76 4.66
CA HIS A 193 -15.27 -2.69 6.08
C HIS A 193 -15.40 -1.30 6.70
N VAL A 194 -15.30 -0.23 5.91
CA VAL A 194 -15.41 1.15 6.43
C VAL A 194 -16.81 1.75 6.15
N GLY A 195 -17.68 0.98 5.45
CA GLY A 195 -19.04 1.41 5.09
C GLY A 195 -19.05 2.50 4.05
N ASN A 196 -18.06 2.54 3.15
CA ASN A 196 -17.89 3.58 2.12
C ASN A 196 -17.97 5.02 2.65
N SER A 197 -17.54 5.22 3.89
CA SER A 197 -17.71 6.48 4.63
C SER A 197 -16.82 7.59 4.09
N LYS A 198 -17.38 8.79 4.02
CA LYS A 198 -16.67 10.05 3.72
C LYS A 198 -16.00 10.68 4.96
N ALA A 199 -16.22 10.14 6.16
CA ALA A 199 -15.85 10.80 7.41
C ALA A 199 -14.36 11.16 7.50
N ILE A 200 -13.49 10.34 6.90
CA ILE A 200 -12.04 10.56 6.90
C ILE A 200 -11.69 11.76 6.00
N ALA A 201 -12.20 11.77 4.76
CA ALA A 201 -12.00 12.89 3.85
C ALA A 201 -12.61 14.20 4.40
N LYS A 202 -13.84 14.15 4.94
CA LYS A 202 -14.48 15.30 5.60
C LYS A 202 -13.74 15.83 6.81
N ALA A 203 -12.93 15.00 7.48
CA ALA A 203 -12.03 15.44 8.53
C ALA A 203 -10.75 16.12 8.00
N GLY A 204 -10.65 16.28 6.67
CA GLY A 204 -9.56 16.96 5.98
C GLY A 204 -8.33 16.08 5.72
N PHE A 205 -8.48 14.74 5.77
CA PHE A 205 -7.44 13.81 5.32
C PHE A 205 -7.66 13.49 3.84
N ASP A 206 -7.27 14.44 2.99
CA ASP A 206 -7.64 14.50 1.57
C ASP A 206 -6.73 13.64 0.69
N VAL A 207 -5.52 13.34 1.15
CA VAL A 207 -4.52 12.60 0.37
C VAL A 207 -4.83 11.10 0.43
N LEU A 208 -5.43 10.58 -0.65
CA LEU A 208 -5.75 9.17 -0.82
C LEU A 208 -4.72 8.48 -1.72
N TRP A 209 -4.14 7.41 -1.23
CA TRP A 209 -3.40 6.42 -2.03
C TRP A 209 -4.30 5.20 -2.24
N VAL A 210 -4.80 5.02 -3.44
CA VAL A 210 -5.76 3.96 -3.76
C VAL A 210 -5.08 2.79 -4.49
N ALA A 211 -5.32 1.56 -4.03
CA ALA A 211 -4.91 0.34 -4.73
C ALA A 211 -6.06 -0.15 -5.62
N HIS A 212 -5.84 -0.17 -6.93
CA HIS A 212 -6.80 -0.72 -7.88
C HIS A 212 -6.08 -1.17 -9.14
N TYR A 213 -6.09 -2.46 -9.39
CA TYR A 213 -5.28 -3.12 -10.42
C TYR A 213 -6.08 -3.48 -11.67
N GLY A 214 -5.40 -3.68 -12.81
CA GLY A 214 -6.01 -4.16 -14.04
C GLY A 214 -7.00 -3.20 -14.69
N THR A 215 -6.82 -1.91 -14.50
CA THR A 215 -7.70 -0.85 -15.02
C THR A 215 -6.90 0.33 -15.55
N SER A 216 -7.49 1.12 -16.44
CA SER A 216 -6.88 2.35 -16.96
C SER A 216 -7.01 3.56 -16.04
N ARG A 217 -7.86 3.48 -15.02
CA ARG A 217 -8.07 4.52 -14.00
C ARG A 217 -8.58 3.89 -12.70
N PRO A 218 -8.19 4.39 -11.52
CA PRO A 218 -8.63 3.79 -10.28
C PRO A 218 -10.09 4.12 -9.97
N MET A 219 -10.78 3.17 -9.36
CA MET A 219 -12.03 3.43 -8.67
C MET A 219 -11.71 4.12 -7.35
N VAL A 220 -12.36 5.24 -7.07
CA VAL A 220 -12.18 6.00 -5.83
C VAL A 220 -13.41 5.84 -4.94
N PRO A 221 -13.28 5.31 -3.72
CA PRO A 221 -14.40 5.10 -2.81
C PRO A 221 -14.88 6.42 -2.18
N ALA A 222 -15.88 6.36 -1.30
CA ALA A 222 -16.37 7.48 -0.50
C ALA A 222 -16.80 8.70 -1.35
N SER A 223 -17.60 8.46 -2.39
CA SER A 223 -18.01 9.49 -3.36
C SER A 223 -16.81 10.27 -3.91
N ARG A 224 -15.86 9.54 -4.49
CA ARG A 224 -14.60 10.09 -5.01
C ARG A 224 -13.79 10.80 -3.92
N TRP A 225 -13.71 10.20 -2.72
CA TRP A 225 -13.03 10.74 -1.56
C TRP A 225 -13.55 12.15 -1.19
N ASP A 226 -14.89 12.22 -1.08
CA ASP A 226 -15.64 13.47 -0.88
C ASP A 226 -15.35 14.56 -1.93
N GLY A 227 -15.10 14.15 -3.16
CA GLY A 227 -14.80 15.03 -4.30
C GLY A 227 -13.30 15.22 -4.60
N ASN A 228 -12.39 14.94 -3.66
CA ASN A 228 -10.94 15.18 -3.81
C ASN A 228 -10.28 14.23 -4.84
N GLY A 229 -10.88 13.07 -5.09
CA GLY A 229 -10.32 12.05 -5.97
C GLY A 229 -9.19 11.26 -5.29
N TRP A 230 -8.25 10.80 -6.12
CA TRP A 230 -7.05 10.12 -5.65
C TRP A 230 -5.82 11.01 -5.80
N SER A 231 -4.85 10.86 -4.92
CA SER A 231 -3.54 11.52 -5.02
C SER A 231 -2.46 10.57 -5.51
N PHE A 232 -2.46 9.34 -4.94
CA PHE A 232 -1.60 8.25 -5.39
C PHE A 232 -2.44 7.06 -5.84
N TRP A 233 -1.95 6.34 -6.82
CA TRP A 233 -2.56 5.12 -7.34
C TRP A 233 -1.54 4.00 -7.44
N GLN A 234 -1.70 2.95 -6.64
CA GLN A 234 -1.00 1.69 -6.82
C GLN A 234 -1.71 0.91 -7.92
N TRP A 235 -1.13 0.92 -9.12
CA TRP A 235 -1.77 0.40 -10.33
C TRP A 235 -1.41 -1.04 -10.65
N THR A 236 -0.32 -1.56 -10.07
CA THR A 236 0.06 -2.98 -10.14
C THR A 236 0.84 -3.40 -8.90
N LYS A 237 0.67 -4.67 -8.53
CA LYS A 237 1.41 -5.32 -7.44
C LYS A 237 2.56 -6.20 -7.95
N CYS A 238 2.80 -6.20 -9.26
CA CYS A 238 3.85 -7.01 -9.87
C CYS A 238 4.39 -6.32 -11.12
N GLY A 239 4.92 -5.10 -10.95
CA GLY A 239 5.70 -4.42 -11.99
C GLY A 239 7.17 -4.80 -11.93
N ARG A 240 7.92 -4.39 -12.97
CA ARG A 240 9.37 -4.52 -13.01
C ARG A 240 10.03 -3.16 -12.94
N VAL A 241 11.11 -3.08 -12.15
CA VAL A 241 11.94 -1.88 -11.99
C VAL A 241 13.38 -2.33 -11.85
N ASP A 242 14.30 -1.72 -12.59
CA ASP A 242 15.73 -2.05 -12.44
C ASP A 242 16.19 -1.75 -11.00
N GLY A 243 16.92 -2.67 -10.43
CA GLY A 243 17.34 -2.59 -9.04
C GLY A 243 16.45 -3.31 -8.04
N VAL A 244 15.26 -3.78 -8.45
CA VAL A 244 14.39 -4.64 -7.63
C VAL A 244 14.34 -6.04 -8.23
N ARG A 245 14.53 -7.05 -7.39
CA ARG A 245 14.45 -8.45 -7.82
C ARG A 245 13.00 -8.93 -7.79
N GLY A 246 12.50 -9.42 -8.92
CA GLY A 246 11.13 -9.94 -9.02
C GLY A 246 10.08 -8.84 -9.16
N CYS A 247 8.91 -9.08 -8.58
CA CYS A 247 7.78 -8.16 -8.62
C CYS A 247 7.92 -7.01 -7.61
N VAL A 248 7.49 -5.83 -8.02
CA VAL A 248 7.38 -4.66 -7.14
C VAL A 248 6.07 -3.91 -7.41
N ASP A 249 5.49 -3.35 -6.36
CA ASP A 249 4.32 -2.49 -6.44
C ASP A 249 4.70 -1.17 -7.11
N ARG A 250 3.95 -0.77 -8.17
CA ARG A 250 4.21 0.49 -8.87
C ARG A 250 3.07 1.46 -8.66
N ASN A 251 3.45 2.73 -8.56
CA ASN A 251 2.58 3.80 -8.17
C ASN A 251 2.68 4.99 -9.13
N TYR A 252 1.56 5.70 -9.29
CA TYR A 252 1.52 7.01 -9.88
C TYR A 252 1.07 8.04 -8.85
N PHE A 253 1.70 9.20 -8.87
CA PHE A 253 1.20 10.40 -8.18
C PHE A 253 0.53 11.31 -9.21
N ARG A 254 -0.70 11.76 -8.90
CA ARG A 254 -1.49 12.66 -9.75
C ARG A 254 -1.13 14.11 -9.47
N GLY A 255 0.00 14.55 -9.97
CA GLY A 255 0.50 15.90 -9.82
C GLY A 255 1.84 16.04 -10.52
N ARG A 256 2.28 17.27 -10.71
CA ARG A 256 3.57 17.55 -11.37
C ARG A 256 4.77 17.38 -10.45
N ASP A 257 4.57 17.54 -9.16
CA ASP A 257 5.65 17.47 -8.17
C ASP A 257 5.15 16.90 -6.84
N VAL A 258 5.66 15.73 -6.50
CA VAL A 258 5.33 15.07 -5.23
C VAL A 258 5.86 15.84 -4.00
N ARG A 259 6.77 16.81 -4.20
CA ARG A 259 7.31 17.66 -3.13
C ARG A 259 6.26 18.54 -2.46
N ASP A 260 5.11 18.76 -3.10
CA ASP A 260 3.98 19.49 -2.49
C ASP A 260 3.44 18.78 -1.25
N LEU A 261 3.72 17.47 -1.11
CA LEU A 261 3.34 16.64 0.02
C LEU A 261 4.49 16.38 1.00
N THR A 262 5.49 17.25 1.11
CA THR A 262 6.59 17.08 2.05
C THR A 262 6.28 17.61 3.43
N ILE A 263 6.85 16.95 4.44
CA ILE A 263 6.89 17.44 5.81
C ILE A 263 7.70 18.73 5.81
N ARG A 264 7.06 19.84 6.17
CA ARG A 264 7.70 21.15 6.33
C ARG A 264 8.17 21.28 7.77
N ARG A 265 9.24 22.06 8.03
CA ARG A 265 9.61 22.43 9.39
C ARG A 265 8.43 23.22 9.98
N LEU A 266 7.91 22.78 11.10
CA LEU A 266 7.11 23.68 11.93
C LEU A 266 8.04 24.84 12.28
N SER A 267 7.66 26.06 11.91
CA SER A 267 8.28 27.24 12.52
C SER A 267 8.11 27.03 14.01
N SER A 268 9.22 26.97 14.73
CA SER A 268 9.23 26.97 16.20
C SER A 268 8.61 28.27 16.67
N SER A 269 7.30 28.33 16.76
CA SER A 269 6.63 29.31 17.60
C SER A 269 6.85 28.84 19.03
N THR A 270 7.95 29.30 19.63
CA THR A 270 8.14 29.28 21.07
C THR A 270 6.89 29.95 21.68
N PRO A 271 6.14 29.27 22.52
CA PRO A 271 5.13 29.96 23.30
C PRO A 271 5.86 30.94 24.24
N ARG A 272 5.53 32.20 24.16
CA ARG A 272 5.88 33.17 25.20
C ARG A 272 5.00 32.93 26.43
#